data_13ea79b072498de0d8354b76cac5a299
#
_entry.id   13ea79b072498de0d8354b76cac5a299
#
_cell.length_a   1.000
_cell.length_b   1.000
_cell.length_c   1.000
_cell.angle_alpha   90.00
_cell.angle_beta   90.00
_cell.angle_gamma   90.00
#
_symmetry.space_group_name_H-M   'P 1'
#
loop_
_entity.id
_entity.type
_entity.pdbx_description
1 polymer ?
#
loop_
_entity_poly.entity_id
_entity_poly.type
_entity_poly.pdbx_seq_one_letter_code
_entity_poly.pdbx_strand_id
1 'polypeptide(L)'
;MKRLIPLLLAAATLCGCRPAVSDYAIVAGPGIADDPAWSEVVAALRQSHPGAALLSYTEAPDEALPALRELAPRYVAFVDRPEQIGRDYIIALNRMARAVDGDSYDDYLWGVVTGYNAAAARRMVEAAREPLTVRSAVSTLREVGCGKWFDAFAYVDDRTPGLCGEKRPGADSVTHYMTTRTLADGRPDLLRCFCDFYAAYDPDLITTASHATERNLEMPFSVGNLRARDGALYADFPEGPEPLHETGKRRVFLPIGNCLIGNVNRTRESMAVAWMNSAHAAAMMGYVVPTWYGRNGWGGLKYWLTTPGRYTLAEAFYLNRQDMLHWLDYRG
;
A
#
# COMPACT_ATOMS: atom_id res chain seq x y z
N MET A 1 -79.54 19.89 -18.62
CA MET A 1 -78.39 19.88 -17.69
C MET A 1 -77.55 18.67 -18.02
N LYS A 2 -76.43 18.86 -18.79
CA LYS A 2 -75.48 17.80 -19.14
C LYS A 2 -74.29 17.93 -18.18
N ARG A 3 -74.07 16.92 -17.37
CA ARG A 3 -72.88 16.81 -16.49
C ARG A 3 -71.69 16.29 -17.29
N LEU A 4 -70.65 17.09 -17.40
CA LEU A 4 -69.30 16.67 -17.86
C LEU A 4 -68.58 16.01 -16.71
N ILE A 5 -68.09 14.79 -16.93
CA ILE A 5 -67.20 14.07 -16.06
C ILE A 5 -65.78 14.34 -16.57
N PRO A 6 -64.86 14.87 -15.76
CA PRO A 6 -63.42 15.01 -16.19
C PRO A 6 -62.76 13.68 -16.09
N LEU A 7 -62.15 13.24 -17.20
CA LEU A 7 -61.27 12.10 -17.28
C LEU A 7 -59.88 12.50 -16.68
N LEU A 8 -59.51 11.99 -15.50
CA LEU A 8 -58.20 12.11 -14.94
C LEU A 8 -57.27 11.10 -15.65
N LEU A 9 -56.38 11.61 -16.51
CA LEU A 9 -55.24 10.84 -17.03
C LEU A 9 -54.19 10.73 -15.93
N ALA A 10 -54.07 9.56 -15.34
CA ALA A 10 -52.97 9.23 -14.46
C ALA A 10 -51.70 8.95 -15.30
N ALA A 11 -50.80 9.92 -15.36
CA ALA A 11 -49.46 9.71 -15.93
C ALA A 11 -48.67 8.84 -14.93
N ALA A 12 -48.55 7.55 -15.23
CA ALA A 12 -47.61 6.66 -14.54
C ALA A 12 -46.21 7.02 -14.98
N THR A 13 -45.51 7.81 -14.18
CA THR A 13 -44.04 7.99 -14.29
C THR A 13 -43.40 6.66 -13.93
N LEU A 14 -43.00 5.91 -14.95
CA LEU A 14 -42.05 4.80 -14.81
C LEU A 14 -40.72 5.38 -14.36
N CYS A 15 -40.52 5.43 -13.05
CA CYS A 15 -39.21 5.65 -12.46
C CYS A 15 -38.39 4.38 -12.77
N GLY A 16 -37.72 4.36 -13.92
CA GLY A 16 -36.76 3.34 -14.26
C GLY A 16 -35.63 3.45 -13.26
N CYS A 17 -35.60 2.56 -12.26
CA CYS A 17 -34.39 2.32 -11.49
C CYS A 17 -33.30 1.92 -12.49
N ARG A 18 -32.44 2.86 -12.86
CA ARG A 18 -31.15 2.50 -13.42
C ARG A 18 -30.47 1.62 -12.37
N PRO A 19 -29.96 0.43 -12.72
CA PRO A 19 -29.14 -0.33 -11.80
C PRO A 19 -28.08 0.63 -11.27
N ALA A 20 -27.88 0.66 -9.94
CA ALA A 20 -26.85 1.48 -9.33
C ALA A 20 -25.52 1.09 -10.02
N VAL A 21 -24.97 2.03 -10.78
CA VAL A 21 -23.65 1.84 -11.39
C VAL A 21 -22.70 1.63 -10.22
N SER A 22 -22.02 0.48 -10.18
CA SER A 22 -21.06 0.20 -9.12
C SER A 22 -19.92 1.21 -9.22
N ASP A 23 -19.65 1.90 -8.15
CA ASP A 23 -18.49 2.79 -8.05
C ASP A 23 -17.16 2.03 -7.83
N TYR A 24 -17.20 0.70 -7.88
CA TYR A 24 -16.04 -0.18 -7.72
C TYR A 24 -15.88 -1.12 -8.92
N ALA A 25 -14.70 -1.15 -9.52
CA ALA A 25 -14.33 -2.09 -10.58
C ALA A 25 -13.19 -3.00 -10.12
N ILE A 26 -13.25 -4.26 -10.53
CA ILE A 26 -12.18 -5.25 -10.38
C ILE A 26 -11.69 -5.57 -11.79
N VAL A 27 -10.40 -5.36 -12.04
CA VAL A 27 -9.74 -5.70 -13.31
C VAL A 27 -8.85 -6.90 -13.07
N ALA A 28 -9.24 -8.05 -13.60
CA ALA A 28 -8.53 -9.31 -13.45
C ALA A 28 -7.57 -9.54 -14.61
N GLY A 29 -6.32 -9.83 -14.31
CA GLY A 29 -5.29 -10.13 -15.29
C GLY A 29 -5.40 -11.52 -15.92
N PRO A 30 -4.46 -11.87 -16.83
CA PRO A 30 -4.51 -13.11 -17.59
C PRO A 30 -4.63 -14.36 -16.72
N GLY A 31 -5.66 -15.18 -16.99
CA GLY A 31 -5.90 -16.45 -16.30
C GLY A 31 -6.25 -16.35 -14.81
N ILE A 32 -6.54 -15.17 -14.28
CA ILE A 32 -6.99 -14.97 -12.88
C ILE A 32 -8.36 -15.61 -12.67
N ALA A 33 -9.28 -15.40 -13.61
CA ALA A 33 -10.64 -15.93 -13.51
C ALA A 33 -10.70 -17.46 -13.68
N ASP A 34 -9.78 -18.04 -14.44
CA ASP A 34 -9.73 -19.46 -14.77
C ASP A 34 -8.98 -20.30 -13.71
N ASP A 35 -8.18 -19.66 -12.87
CA ASP A 35 -7.44 -20.32 -11.78
C ASP A 35 -8.32 -20.38 -10.53
N PRO A 36 -8.67 -21.56 -10.02
CA PRO A 36 -9.56 -21.70 -8.86
C PRO A 36 -9.08 -20.95 -7.61
N ALA A 37 -7.77 -20.88 -7.37
CA ALA A 37 -7.23 -20.19 -6.20
C ALA A 37 -7.28 -18.66 -6.34
N TRP A 38 -7.00 -18.13 -7.54
CA TRP A 38 -7.06 -16.70 -7.80
C TRP A 38 -8.49 -16.19 -8.00
N SER A 39 -9.40 -17.01 -8.53
CA SER A 39 -10.82 -16.66 -8.60
C SER A 39 -11.43 -16.44 -7.21
N GLU A 40 -10.94 -17.13 -6.17
CA GLU A 40 -11.32 -16.88 -4.77
C GLU A 40 -10.87 -15.50 -4.26
N VAL A 41 -9.78 -14.94 -4.76
CA VAL A 41 -9.36 -13.55 -4.46
C VAL A 41 -10.37 -12.55 -5.03
N VAL A 42 -10.78 -12.77 -6.28
CA VAL A 42 -11.82 -11.95 -6.94
C VAL A 42 -13.17 -12.09 -6.21
N ALA A 43 -13.54 -13.31 -5.81
CA ALA A 43 -14.74 -13.57 -5.04
C ALA A 43 -14.74 -12.84 -3.69
N ALA A 44 -13.59 -12.84 -2.98
CA ALA A 44 -13.41 -12.11 -1.73
C ALA A 44 -13.57 -10.60 -1.90
N LEU A 45 -13.02 -10.01 -2.99
CA LEU A 45 -13.24 -8.61 -3.33
C LEU A 45 -14.71 -8.30 -3.61
N ARG A 46 -15.38 -9.12 -4.42
CA ARG A 46 -16.81 -8.94 -4.70
C ARG A 46 -17.69 -9.07 -3.46
N GLN A 47 -17.30 -9.92 -2.52
CA GLN A 47 -17.99 -10.02 -1.23
C GLN A 47 -17.84 -8.74 -0.39
N SER A 48 -16.65 -8.10 -0.45
CA SER A 48 -16.38 -6.85 0.25
C SER A 48 -17.03 -5.64 -0.45
N HIS A 49 -17.21 -5.72 -1.78
CA HIS A 49 -17.77 -4.68 -2.62
C HIS A 49 -18.93 -5.24 -3.48
N PRO A 50 -20.13 -5.45 -2.88
CA PRO A 50 -21.29 -5.98 -3.59
C PRO A 50 -21.65 -5.10 -4.80
N GLY A 51 -21.85 -5.71 -5.96
CA GLY A 51 -22.14 -5.00 -7.20
C GLY A 51 -20.88 -4.53 -7.96
N ALA A 52 -19.66 -4.81 -7.48
CA ALA A 52 -18.42 -4.48 -8.20
C ALA A 52 -18.44 -5.04 -9.62
N ALA A 53 -18.14 -4.20 -10.60
CA ALA A 53 -17.99 -4.61 -11.99
C ALA A 53 -16.72 -5.47 -12.12
N LEU A 54 -16.82 -6.59 -12.82
CA LEU A 54 -15.68 -7.44 -13.14
C LEU A 54 -15.27 -7.25 -14.58
N LEU A 55 -14.07 -6.77 -14.80
CA LEU A 55 -13.41 -6.62 -16.08
C LEU A 55 -12.20 -7.55 -16.14
N SER A 56 -11.73 -7.85 -17.34
CA SER A 56 -10.52 -8.64 -17.56
C SER A 56 -9.72 -8.07 -18.73
N TYR A 57 -8.45 -8.44 -18.80
CA TYR A 57 -7.60 -8.20 -19.93
C TYR A 57 -6.76 -9.45 -20.25
N THR A 58 -6.15 -9.52 -21.43
CA THR A 58 -5.42 -10.69 -21.94
C THR A 58 -3.92 -10.46 -22.04
N GLU A 59 -3.48 -9.30 -22.48
CA GLU A 59 -2.06 -8.97 -22.68
C GLU A 59 -1.61 -7.81 -21.79
N ALA A 60 -2.38 -6.72 -21.78
CA ALA A 60 -2.01 -5.52 -21.06
C ALA A 60 -3.21 -4.86 -20.35
N PRO A 61 -3.02 -4.27 -19.15
CA PRO A 61 -4.11 -3.73 -18.36
C PRO A 61 -4.88 -2.59 -19.04
N ASP A 62 -4.27 -1.89 -19.99
CA ASP A 62 -4.89 -0.80 -20.75
C ASP A 62 -6.01 -1.27 -21.71
N GLU A 63 -6.14 -2.57 -21.99
CA GLU A 63 -7.29 -3.16 -22.66
C GLU A 63 -8.61 -2.90 -21.88
N ALA A 64 -8.54 -2.73 -20.56
CA ALA A 64 -9.71 -2.43 -19.72
C ALA A 64 -10.13 -0.95 -19.79
N LEU A 65 -9.32 -0.04 -20.36
CA LEU A 65 -9.58 1.40 -20.33
C LEU A 65 -10.92 1.81 -20.98
N PRO A 66 -11.35 1.26 -22.13
CA PRO A 66 -12.65 1.60 -22.72
C PRO A 66 -13.82 1.29 -21.76
N ALA A 67 -13.78 0.14 -21.09
CA ALA A 67 -14.81 -0.24 -20.12
C ALA A 67 -14.75 0.61 -18.85
N LEU A 68 -13.56 0.99 -18.37
CA LEU A 68 -13.41 1.91 -17.25
C LEU A 68 -13.95 3.30 -17.56
N ARG A 69 -13.80 3.79 -18.80
CA ARG A 69 -14.42 5.05 -19.26
C ARG A 69 -15.93 5.01 -19.22
N GLU A 70 -16.52 3.89 -19.64
CA GLU A 70 -17.98 3.72 -19.65
C GLU A 70 -18.53 3.59 -18.23
N LEU A 71 -17.84 2.85 -17.36
CA LEU A 71 -18.26 2.61 -15.98
C LEU A 71 -18.02 3.82 -15.08
N ALA A 72 -16.96 4.61 -15.35
CA ALA A 72 -16.51 5.73 -14.53
C ALA A 72 -16.47 5.38 -13.01
N PRO A 73 -15.82 4.30 -12.61
CA PRO A 73 -15.81 3.86 -11.22
C PRO A 73 -14.98 4.80 -10.35
N ARG A 74 -15.33 4.92 -9.07
CA ARG A 74 -14.51 5.65 -8.10
C ARG A 74 -13.28 4.86 -7.66
N TYR A 75 -13.39 3.54 -7.60
CA TYR A 75 -12.33 2.64 -7.14
C TYR A 75 -12.05 1.53 -8.14
N VAL A 76 -10.77 1.23 -8.35
CA VAL A 76 -10.34 0.15 -9.24
C VAL A 76 -9.31 -0.75 -8.52
N ALA A 77 -9.62 -2.03 -8.38
CA ALA A 77 -8.68 -3.04 -7.93
C ALA A 77 -8.17 -3.85 -9.11
N PHE A 78 -6.86 -3.82 -9.34
CA PHE A 78 -6.19 -4.69 -10.32
C PHE A 78 -5.73 -5.95 -9.61
N VAL A 79 -6.18 -7.12 -10.08
CA VAL A 79 -5.84 -8.42 -9.49
C VAL A 79 -4.92 -9.16 -10.42
N ASP A 80 -3.66 -9.35 -10.01
CA ASP A 80 -2.65 -10.01 -10.83
C ASP A 80 -1.68 -10.88 -10.03
N ARG A 81 -1.11 -11.88 -10.71
CA ARG A 81 0.01 -12.64 -10.16
C ARG A 81 1.27 -11.78 -10.12
N PRO A 82 2.17 -12.00 -9.16
CA PRO A 82 3.41 -11.23 -9.07
C PRO A 82 4.27 -11.33 -10.34
N GLU A 83 4.18 -12.42 -11.08
CA GLU A 83 4.89 -12.63 -12.35
C GLU A 83 4.44 -11.69 -13.47
N GLN A 84 3.24 -11.09 -13.37
CA GLN A 84 2.73 -10.09 -14.31
C GLN A 84 3.14 -8.66 -13.94
N ILE A 85 3.44 -8.42 -12.66
CA ILE A 85 3.63 -7.08 -12.12
C ILE A 85 5.09 -6.65 -12.24
N GLY A 86 5.38 -5.83 -13.24
CA GLY A 86 6.65 -5.17 -13.44
C GLY A 86 6.53 -3.66 -13.37
N ARG A 87 7.63 -2.96 -13.59
CA ARG A 87 7.67 -1.51 -13.66
C ARG A 87 6.75 -0.94 -14.73
N ASP A 88 6.76 -1.53 -15.92
CA ASP A 88 5.93 -1.17 -17.07
C ASP A 88 4.43 -1.32 -16.78
N TYR A 89 4.05 -2.38 -16.06
CA TYR A 89 2.70 -2.59 -15.57
C TYR A 89 2.24 -1.43 -14.68
N ILE A 90 3.00 -1.06 -13.68
CA ILE A 90 2.65 0.06 -12.79
C ILE A 90 2.61 1.40 -13.54
N ILE A 91 3.50 1.60 -14.52
CA ILE A 91 3.48 2.79 -15.39
C ILE A 91 2.19 2.82 -16.23
N ALA A 92 1.75 1.67 -16.76
CA ALA A 92 0.49 1.57 -17.50
C ALA A 92 -0.70 1.96 -16.60
N LEU A 93 -0.81 1.41 -15.37
CA LEU A 93 -1.86 1.78 -14.43
C LEU A 93 -1.87 3.28 -14.11
N ASN A 94 -0.70 3.87 -13.90
CA ASN A 94 -0.56 5.32 -13.68
C ASN A 94 -1.05 6.16 -14.85
N ARG A 95 -0.84 5.70 -16.09
CA ARG A 95 -1.32 6.37 -17.31
C ARG A 95 -2.83 6.20 -17.48
N MET A 96 -3.32 4.97 -17.24
CA MET A 96 -4.75 4.66 -17.34
C MET A 96 -5.58 5.49 -16.37
N ALA A 97 -5.10 5.69 -15.14
CA ALA A 97 -5.82 6.45 -14.12
C ALA A 97 -6.07 7.91 -14.53
N ARG A 98 -5.31 8.45 -15.50
CA ARG A 98 -5.41 9.80 -16.03
C ARG A 98 -5.96 9.87 -17.47
N ALA A 99 -6.51 8.78 -17.94
CA ALA A 99 -6.91 8.67 -19.34
C ALA A 99 -8.41 8.45 -19.52
N VAL A 100 -9.20 8.53 -18.45
CA VAL A 100 -10.65 8.32 -18.53
C VAL A 100 -11.31 9.53 -19.15
N ASP A 101 -10.92 10.72 -18.75
CA ASP A 101 -11.41 11.96 -19.34
C ASP A 101 -10.31 12.75 -20.08
N GLY A 102 -10.45 14.05 -20.24
CA GLY A 102 -9.54 14.89 -21.03
C GLY A 102 -8.57 15.75 -20.24
N ASP A 103 -8.57 15.63 -18.89
CA ASP A 103 -7.62 16.39 -18.05
C ASP A 103 -6.39 15.55 -17.67
N SER A 104 -5.48 16.11 -16.87
CA SER A 104 -4.22 15.47 -16.49
C SER A 104 -4.27 14.80 -15.12
N TYR A 105 -5.41 14.84 -14.43
CA TYR A 105 -5.57 14.31 -13.08
C TYR A 105 -6.01 12.84 -13.09
N ASP A 106 -5.86 12.17 -11.93
CA ASP A 106 -6.38 10.82 -11.78
C ASP A 106 -7.91 10.83 -11.65
N ASP A 107 -8.58 10.00 -12.42
CA ASP A 107 -10.05 9.87 -12.47
C ASP A 107 -10.61 8.90 -11.44
N TYR A 108 -9.78 7.99 -10.92
CA TYR A 108 -10.17 6.98 -9.95
C TYR A 108 -9.04 6.64 -8.98
N LEU A 109 -9.43 6.15 -7.80
CA LEU A 109 -8.50 5.56 -6.84
C LEU A 109 -8.19 4.13 -7.27
N TRP A 110 -6.93 3.73 -7.26
CA TRP A 110 -6.56 2.38 -7.67
C TRP A 110 -5.55 1.73 -6.74
N GLY A 111 -5.53 0.41 -6.76
CA GLY A 111 -4.55 -0.42 -6.09
C GLY A 111 -4.37 -1.75 -6.77
N VAL A 112 -3.26 -2.42 -6.48
CA VAL A 112 -2.94 -3.76 -6.98
C VAL A 112 -3.11 -4.77 -5.87
N VAL A 113 -3.88 -5.81 -6.13
CA VAL A 113 -4.08 -6.96 -5.26
C VAL A 113 -3.25 -8.11 -5.81
N THR A 114 -2.21 -8.46 -5.08
CA THR A 114 -1.28 -9.54 -5.41
C THR A 114 -0.73 -10.17 -4.13
N GLY A 115 0.18 -11.13 -4.24
CA GLY A 115 0.83 -11.78 -3.11
C GLY A 115 1.79 -12.86 -3.57
N TYR A 116 2.49 -13.49 -2.64
CA TYR A 116 3.37 -14.64 -2.93
C TYR A 116 2.61 -15.77 -3.66
N ASN A 117 1.35 -15.93 -3.29
CA ASN A 117 0.37 -16.82 -3.92
C ASN A 117 -1.05 -16.27 -3.69
N ALA A 118 -2.04 -16.92 -4.29
CA ALA A 118 -3.44 -16.55 -4.14
C ALA A 118 -3.92 -16.50 -2.67
N ALA A 119 -3.43 -17.41 -1.83
CA ALA A 119 -3.80 -17.43 -0.40
C ALA A 119 -3.28 -16.17 0.33
N ALA A 120 -2.06 -15.70 0.02
CA ALA A 120 -1.52 -14.46 0.56
C ALA A 120 -2.31 -13.24 0.07
N ALA A 121 -2.64 -13.17 -1.22
CA ALA A 121 -3.48 -12.11 -1.78
C ALA A 121 -4.88 -12.10 -1.15
N ARG A 122 -5.50 -13.26 -0.98
CA ARG A 122 -6.81 -13.39 -0.33
C ARG A 122 -6.78 -12.92 1.12
N ARG A 123 -5.78 -13.31 1.91
CA ARG A 123 -5.62 -12.83 3.30
C ARG A 123 -5.60 -11.30 3.37
N MET A 124 -4.90 -10.64 2.43
CA MET A 124 -4.83 -9.18 2.37
C MET A 124 -6.22 -8.56 2.10
N VAL A 125 -6.99 -9.12 1.17
CA VAL A 125 -8.37 -8.67 0.87
C VAL A 125 -9.28 -8.88 2.09
N GLU A 126 -9.23 -10.03 2.73
CA GLU A 126 -10.04 -10.34 3.91
C GLU A 126 -9.66 -9.46 5.10
N ALA A 127 -8.36 -9.20 5.28
CA ALA A 127 -7.86 -8.31 6.32
C ALA A 127 -8.34 -6.86 6.16
N ALA A 128 -8.59 -6.40 4.93
CA ALA A 128 -9.07 -5.04 4.66
C ALA A 128 -10.55 -4.81 5.06
N ARG A 129 -11.30 -5.87 5.38
CA ARG A 129 -12.71 -5.76 5.81
C ARG A 129 -12.86 -5.10 7.18
N GLU A 130 -11.86 -5.28 8.03
CA GLU A 130 -11.89 -4.70 9.37
C GLU A 130 -11.02 -3.43 9.42
N PRO A 131 -11.46 -2.37 10.10
CA PRO A 131 -10.64 -1.19 10.31
C PRO A 131 -9.30 -1.55 10.98
N LEU A 132 -8.21 -0.93 10.56
CA LEU A 132 -6.92 -1.03 11.21
C LEU A 132 -6.74 0.15 12.16
N THR A 133 -6.60 -0.13 13.45
CA THR A 133 -6.20 0.87 14.43
C THR A 133 -4.69 0.84 14.58
N VAL A 134 -4.02 1.91 14.18
CA VAL A 134 -2.56 2.03 14.27
C VAL A 134 -2.18 2.57 15.63
N ARG A 135 -1.65 1.73 16.51
CA ARG A 135 -1.25 2.07 17.89
C ARG A 135 0.27 2.02 18.10
N SER A 136 0.96 1.23 17.28
CA SER A 136 2.41 1.05 17.39
C SER A 136 3.09 1.27 16.06
N ALA A 137 4.31 1.83 16.10
CA ALA A 137 5.10 2.01 14.90
C ALA A 137 6.59 1.79 15.14
N VAL A 138 7.28 1.28 14.11
CA VAL A 138 8.75 1.20 14.06
C VAL A 138 9.23 1.90 12.79
N SER A 139 10.31 2.67 12.91
CA SER A 139 10.79 3.53 11.83
C SER A 139 12.31 3.46 11.67
N THR A 140 12.78 3.70 10.45
CA THR A 140 14.18 4.08 10.19
C THR A 140 14.32 5.59 9.97
N LEU A 141 13.34 6.38 10.40
CA LEU A 141 13.30 7.84 10.26
C LEU A 141 13.02 8.50 11.59
N ARG A 142 13.86 9.48 11.97
CA ARG A 142 13.62 10.33 13.13
C ARG A 142 12.34 11.16 13.00
N GLU A 143 12.04 11.63 11.80
CA GLU A 143 10.98 12.61 11.51
C GLU A 143 9.59 12.07 11.37
N VAL A 144 9.33 10.85 11.75
CA VAL A 144 7.94 10.47 11.96
C VAL A 144 7.43 11.25 13.16
N GLY A 145 7.20 12.56 12.97
CA GLY A 145 6.78 13.53 13.99
C GLY A 145 5.44 13.19 14.67
N CYS A 146 4.86 12.07 14.25
CA CYS A 146 3.69 11.42 14.83
C CYS A 146 4.05 10.38 15.92
N GLY A 147 5.33 10.17 16.26
CA GLY A 147 5.71 9.23 17.33
C GLY A 147 5.00 9.49 18.64
N LYS A 148 4.66 10.75 18.95
CA LYS A 148 3.85 11.14 20.11
C LYS A 148 2.41 10.58 20.10
N TRP A 149 1.86 10.25 18.94
CA TRP A 149 0.49 9.77 18.81
C TRP A 149 0.33 8.25 18.98
N PHE A 150 1.44 7.51 18.89
CA PHE A 150 1.42 6.07 19.10
C PHE A 150 1.48 5.73 20.60
N ASP A 151 0.83 4.64 20.98
CA ASP A 151 0.97 4.06 22.30
C ASP A 151 2.40 3.52 22.51
N ALA A 152 3.00 3.00 21.43
CA ALA A 152 4.37 2.52 21.38
C ALA A 152 5.04 2.94 20.08
N PHE A 153 6.29 3.42 20.18
CA PHE A 153 7.04 3.87 19.00
C PHE A 153 8.53 3.64 19.22
N ALA A 154 9.20 3.14 18.17
CA ALA A 154 10.66 3.07 18.17
C ALA A 154 11.23 3.43 16.80
N TYR A 155 12.45 3.96 16.80
CA TYR A 155 13.16 4.25 15.56
C TYR A 155 14.67 4.12 15.70
N VAL A 156 15.33 3.81 14.59
CA VAL A 156 16.74 4.06 14.36
C VAL A 156 16.89 5.36 13.58
N ASP A 157 17.82 6.22 13.98
CA ASP A 157 17.94 7.57 13.40
C ASP A 157 18.64 7.52 12.02
N ASP A 158 18.10 8.27 11.05
CA ASP A 158 18.65 8.37 9.69
C ASP A 158 19.61 9.56 9.52
N ARG A 159 19.88 10.35 10.58
CA ARG A 159 20.74 11.54 10.57
C ARG A 159 21.94 11.43 11.51
N THR A 160 21.80 10.71 12.59
CA THR A 160 22.83 10.56 13.62
C THR A 160 23.15 9.08 13.82
N PRO A 161 24.33 8.62 13.38
CA PRO A 161 24.72 7.20 13.53
C PRO A 161 24.60 6.73 14.97
N GLY A 162 23.86 5.64 15.19
CA GLY A 162 23.69 5.03 16.50
C GLY A 162 22.65 5.68 17.42
N LEU A 163 22.05 6.81 17.05
CA LEU A 163 20.94 7.37 17.81
C LEU A 163 19.69 6.53 17.58
N CYS A 164 19.04 6.18 18.67
CA CYS A 164 17.73 5.51 18.71
C CYS A 164 16.75 6.33 19.52
N GLY A 165 15.45 6.17 19.22
CA GLY A 165 14.39 6.73 20.02
C GLY A 165 13.35 5.65 20.33
N GLU A 166 12.79 5.70 21.55
CA GLU A 166 11.84 4.70 22.04
C GLU A 166 10.77 5.33 22.91
N LYS A 167 9.52 5.08 22.59
CA LYS A 167 8.37 5.37 23.44
C LYS A 167 7.71 4.06 23.83
N ARG A 168 7.85 3.67 25.07
CA ARG A 168 7.23 2.45 25.61
C ARG A 168 5.74 2.68 25.88
N PRO A 169 4.93 1.61 25.88
CA PRO A 169 3.53 1.71 26.28
C PRO A 169 3.39 2.43 27.65
N GLY A 170 2.51 3.43 27.70
CA GLY A 170 2.27 4.24 28.89
C GLY A 170 3.26 5.40 29.10
N ALA A 171 4.27 5.58 28.26
CA ALA A 171 5.13 6.75 28.30
C ALA A 171 4.50 7.95 27.59
N ASP A 172 4.74 9.16 28.10
CA ASP A 172 4.22 10.40 27.49
C ASP A 172 5.08 10.92 26.34
N SER A 173 6.36 10.49 26.25
CA SER A 173 7.32 11.00 25.29
C SER A 173 8.29 9.93 24.80
N VAL A 174 8.98 10.25 23.72
CA VAL A 174 10.07 9.43 23.17
C VAL A 174 11.35 9.71 23.95
N THR A 175 11.98 8.67 24.47
CA THR A 175 13.33 8.73 25.05
C THR A 175 14.36 8.51 23.94
N HIS A 176 15.38 9.36 23.87
CA HIS A 176 16.46 9.27 22.91
C HIS A 176 17.75 8.77 23.58
N TYR A 177 18.47 7.87 22.93
CA TYR A 177 19.71 7.33 23.47
C TYR A 177 20.62 6.81 22.35
N MET A 178 21.92 6.75 22.63
CA MET A 178 22.88 6.09 21.75
C MET A 178 22.84 4.59 22.00
N THR A 179 22.70 3.81 20.91
CA THR A 179 22.74 2.34 21.04
C THR A 179 24.10 1.86 21.53
N THR A 180 24.09 0.82 22.36
CA THR A 180 25.30 0.09 22.76
C THR A 180 25.56 -1.14 21.87
N ARG A 181 24.66 -1.43 20.92
CA ARG A 181 24.84 -2.49 19.93
C ARG A 181 25.86 -2.03 18.90
N THR A 182 26.93 -2.79 18.73
CA THR A 182 27.99 -2.49 17.77
C THR A 182 28.38 -3.71 16.97
N LEU A 183 28.75 -3.47 15.73
CA LEU A 183 29.41 -4.44 14.86
C LEU A 183 30.87 -4.67 15.30
N ALA A 184 31.53 -5.69 14.77
CA ALA A 184 32.91 -6.00 15.05
C ALA A 184 33.91 -4.86 14.72
N ASP A 185 33.54 -3.98 13.78
CA ASP A 185 34.30 -2.80 13.39
C ASP A 185 34.01 -1.55 14.25
N GLY A 186 33.18 -1.68 15.29
CA GLY A 186 32.79 -0.60 16.20
C GLY A 186 31.69 0.32 15.72
N ARG A 187 31.17 0.14 14.49
CA ARG A 187 30.00 0.90 14.03
C ARG A 187 28.72 0.46 14.75
N PRO A 188 27.76 1.36 14.96
CA PRO A 188 26.47 0.99 15.53
C PRO A 188 25.75 -0.08 14.69
N ASP A 189 25.24 -1.13 15.31
CA ASP A 189 24.46 -2.18 14.65
C ASP A 189 22.99 -1.78 14.57
N LEU A 190 22.65 -0.97 13.57
CA LEU A 190 21.29 -0.46 13.37
C LEU A 190 20.33 -1.53 12.86
N LEU A 191 20.82 -2.56 12.18
CA LEU A 191 19.99 -3.68 11.75
C LEU A 191 19.48 -4.47 12.96
N ARG A 192 20.35 -4.77 13.90
CA ARG A 192 19.99 -5.46 15.15
C ARG A 192 19.02 -4.60 15.98
N CYS A 193 19.27 -3.29 16.10
CA CYS A 193 18.36 -2.38 16.78
C CYS A 193 16.97 -2.36 16.14
N PHE A 194 16.90 -2.28 14.81
CA PHE A 194 15.61 -2.31 14.10
C PHE A 194 14.87 -3.63 14.33
N CYS A 195 15.55 -4.77 14.22
CA CYS A 195 14.95 -6.08 14.43
C CYS A 195 14.48 -6.27 15.90
N ASP A 196 15.27 -5.81 16.87
CA ASP A 196 14.89 -5.83 18.29
C ASP A 196 13.63 -4.99 18.53
N PHE A 197 13.53 -3.78 17.97
CA PHE A 197 12.33 -2.94 18.05
C PHE A 197 11.13 -3.59 17.34
N TYR A 198 11.35 -4.13 16.15
CA TYR A 198 10.30 -4.81 15.40
C TYR A 198 9.71 -5.99 16.19
N ALA A 199 10.55 -6.81 16.81
CA ALA A 199 10.13 -7.93 17.63
C ALA A 199 9.44 -7.46 18.95
N ALA A 200 9.99 -6.43 19.60
CA ALA A 200 9.49 -5.96 20.90
C ALA A 200 8.15 -5.24 20.80
N TYR A 201 7.94 -4.46 19.73
CA TYR A 201 6.75 -3.63 19.57
C TYR A 201 5.69 -4.22 18.65
N ASP A 202 6.02 -5.24 17.87
CA ASP A 202 5.09 -5.84 16.89
C ASP A 202 4.24 -4.77 16.18
N PRO A 203 4.88 -3.90 15.35
CA PRO A 203 4.29 -2.63 14.94
C PRO A 203 3.09 -2.78 14.01
N ASP A 204 2.08 -1.91 14.17
CA ASP A 204 0.99 -1.75 13.21
C ASP A 204 1.44 -1.00 11.95
N LEU A 205 2.44 -0.14 12.10
CA LEU A 205 3.01 0.68 11.04
C LEU A 205 4.53 0.56 11.00
N ILE A 206 5.06 0.33 9.82
CA ILE A 206 6.49 0.42 9.55
C ILE A 206 6.74 1.55 8.55
N THR A 207 7.69 2.43 8.85
CA THR A 207 8.15 3.47 7.92
C THR A 207 9.65 3.36 7.73
N THR A 208 10.11 3.37 6.49
CA THR A 208 11.54 3.26 6.18
C THR A 208 11.97 4.29 5.14
N ALA A 209 13.24 4.72 5.23
CA ALA A 209 13.91 5.50 4.21
C ALA A 209 15.40 5.21 4.26
N SER A 210 15.97 4.78 3.14
CA SER A 210 17.38 4.53 2.90
C SER A 210 17.55 3.96 1.50
N HIS A 211 18.73 3.56 1.11
CA HIS A 211 18.92 2.83 -0.14
C HIS A 211 18.15 1.51 -0.15
N ALA A 212 17.63 1.16 -1.32
CA ALA A 212 16.93 -0.09 -1.52
C ALA A 212 16.96 -0.53 -2.98
N THR A 213 16.71 -1.80 -3.18
CA THR A 213 16.34 -2.40 -4.46
C THR A 213 15.05 -3.20 -4.28
N GLU A 214 14.57 -3.83 -5.32
CA GLU A 214 13.43 -4.75 -5.23
C GLU A 214 13.67 -5.99 -4.36
N ARG A 215 14.92 -6.26 -3.95
CA ARG A 215 15.31 -7.43 -3.11
C ARG A 215 15.99 -7.08 -1.80
N ASN A 216 16.26 -5.80 -1.56
CA ASN A 216 17.11 -5.34 -0.49
C ASN A 216 16.63 -4.00 0.05
N LEU A 217 16.54 -3.89 1.35
CA LEU A 217 16.33 -2.65 2.08
C LEU A 217 17.51 -2.44 3.04
N GLU A 218 18.31 -1.42 2.77
CA GLU A 218 19.48 -1.07 3.56
C GLU A 218 19.06 -0.28 4.80
N MET A 219 19.72 -0.51 5.92
CA MET A 219 19.56 0.32 7.10
C MET A 219 20.28 1.66 6.92
N PRO A 220 19.88 2.73 7.65
CA PRO A 220 20.61 3.99 7.62
C PRO A 220 22.12 3.81 7.77
N PHE A 221 22.90 4.66 7.11
CA PHE A 221 24.37 4.65 7.08
C PHE A 221 24.98 3.36 6.49
N SER A 222 24.21 2.65 5.65
CA SER A 222 24.64 1.40 5.02
C SER A 222 25.06 0.32 6.02
N VAL A 223 24.37 0.24 7.16
CA VAL A 223 24.69 -0.70 8.23
C VAL A 223 23.68 -1.83 8.28
N GLY A 224 23.92 -2.85 7.44
CA GLY A 224 23.10 -4.05 7.35
C GLY A 224 21.87 -3.90 6.44
N ASN A 225 21.24 -5.03 6.17
CA ASN A 225 20.15 -5.12 5.21
C ASN A 225 19.05 -6.05 5.70
N LEU A 226 17.79 -5.66 5.41
CA LEU A 226 16.72 -6.63 5.25
C LEU A 226 16.70 -7.11 3.81
N ARG A 227 16.45 -8.39 3.60
CA ARG A 227 16.38 -9.04 2.29
C ARG A 227 15.11 -9.87 2.15
N ALA A 228 14.72 -10.12 0.90
CA ALA A 228 13.63 -11.02 0.55
C ALA A 228 14.17 -12.29 -0.08
N ARG A 229 13.63 -13.44 0.36
CA ARG A 229 13.86 -14.76 -0.23
C ARG A 229 12.70 -15.69 0.11
N ASP A 230 12.25 -16.48 -0.85
CA ASP A 230 11.17 -17.46 -0.68
C ASP A 230 9.88 -16.83 -0.09
N GLY A 231 9.59 -15.57 -0.44
CA GLY A 231 8.45 -14.81 0.08
C GLY A 231 8.55 -14.41 1.53
N ALA A 232 9.73 -14.49 2.15
CA ALA A 232 9.99 -14.11 3.54
C ALA A 232 11.06 -13.01 3.64
N LEU A 233 10.97 -12.23 4.73
CA LEU A 233 11.95 -11.23 5.10
C LEU A 233 12.95 -11.83 6.07
N TYR A 234 14.21 -11.50 5.89
CA TYR A 234 15.29 -11.84 6.82
C TYR A 234 16.29 -10.69 6.96
N ALA A 235 16.89 -10.60 8.13
CA ALA A 235 18.00 -9.70 8.41
C ALA A 235 19.32 -10.40 8.03
N ASP A 236 20.15 -9.72 7.26
CA ASP A 236 21.43 -10.24 6.75
C ASP A 236 22.55 -9.84 7.72
N PHE A 237 22.64 -10.56 8.86
CA PHE A 237 23.68 -10.33 9.87
C PHE A 237 25.01 -10.95 9.47
N PRO A 238 26.13 -10.42 9.99
CA PRO A 238 27.46 -11.01 9.76
C PRO A 238 27.59 -12.48 10.18
N GLU A 239 26.86 -12.87 11.23
CA GLU A 239 26.84 -14.24 11.76
C GLU A 239 25.99 -15.20 10.91
N GLY A 240 25.16 -14.66 10.03
CA GLY A 240 24.25 -15.36 9.15
C GLY A 240 22.86 -14.76 9.13
N PRO A 241 22.05 -15.09 8.12
CA PRO A 241 20.71 -14.54 7.97
C PRO A 241 19.77 -15.05 9.07
N GLU A 242 19.02 -14.12 9.68
CA GLU A 242 17.96 -14.44 10.63
C GLU A 242 16.61 -13.98 10.07
N PRO A 243 15.54 -14.79 10.16
CA PRO A 243 14.20 -14.37 9.74
C PRO A 243 13.73 -13.17 10.56
N LEU A 244 13.07 -12.21 9.90
CA LEU A 244 12.38 -11.14 10.62
C LEU A 244 11.24 -11.75 11.44
N HIS A 245 11.07 -11.27 12.67
CA HIS A 245 10.05 -11.78 13.58
C HIS A 245 8.64 -11.66 12.98
N GLU A 246 7.88 -12.76 12.98
CA GLU A 246 6.53 -12.84 12.43
C GLU A 246 5.51 -13.17 13.52
N THR A 247 4.43 -12.42 13.58
CA THR A 247 3.33 -12.64 14.54
C THR A 247 1.99 -12.90 13.88
N GLY A 248 1.91 -12.82 12.56
CA GLY A 248 0.65 -12.86 11.82
C GLY A 248 -0.19 -11.59 11.95
N LYS A 249 0.31 -10.58 12.66
CA LYS A 249 -0.37 -9.31 12.86
C LYS A 249 -0.44 -8.52 11.55
N ARG A 250 -1.62 -8.03 11.22
CA ARG A 250 -1.84 -7.12 10.09
C ARG A 250 -1.19 -5.76 10.35
N ARG A 251 -0.52 -5.22 9.34
CA ARG A 251 0.21 -3.94 9.43
C ARG A 251 0.21 -3.16 8.12
N VAL A 252 0.71 -1.94 8.16
CA VAL A 252 0.96 -1.09 7.00
C VAL A 252 2.46 -0.86 6.86
N PHE A 253 2.97 -0.95 5.65
CA PHE A 253 4.36 -0.65 5.33
C PHE A 253 4.43 0.58 4.40
N LEU A 254 5.10 1.63 4.85
CA LEU A 254 5.34 2.87 4.11
C LEU A 254 6.84 3.10 3.87
N PRO A 255 7.40 2.56 2.80
CA PRO A 255 8.79 2.81 2.39
C PRO A 255 8.92 4.21 1.75
N ILE A 256 9.08 5.24 2.55
CA ILE A 256 8.92 6.65 2.17
C ILE A 256 10.04 7.13 1.24
N GLY A 257 11.25 6.62 1.40
CA GLY A 257 12.42 7.05 0.64
C GLY A 257 13.27 5.90 0.10
N ASN A 258 12.67 4.73 -0.10
CA ASN A 258 13.37 3.54 -0.56
C ASN A 258 13.18 3.34 -2.07
N CYS A 259 14.26 3.37 -2.84
CA CYS A 259 14.25 3.08 -4.28
C CYS A 259 13.72 1.67 -4.55
N LEU A 260 12.96 1.49 -5.62
CA LEU A 260 12.54 0.18 -6.18
C LEU A 260 11.79 -0.75 -5.21
N ILE A 261 11.58 -0.36 -3.97
CA ILE A 261 11.02 -1.25 -2.94
C ILE A 261 9.58 -1.70 -3.24
N GLY A 262 8.84 -0.93 -4.05
CA GLY A 262 7.50 -1.27 -4.54
C GLY A 262 7.51 -2.07 -5.84
N ASN A 263 8.68 -2.28 -6.46
CA ASN A 263 8.79 -3.02 -7.70
C ASN A 263 8.74 -4.53 -7.43
N VAL A 264 7.62 -5.16 -7.78
CA VAL A 264 7.49 -6.62 -7.73
C VAL A 264 8.44 -7.31 -8.71
N ASN A 265 8.79 -6.63 -9.79
CA ASN A 265 9.80 -7.05 -10.77
C ASN A 265 9.52 -8.44 -11.37
N ARG A 266 8.25 -8.76 -11.61
CA ARG A 266 7.77 -10.02 -12.20
C ARG A 266 8.24 -11.28 -11.44
N THR A 267 8.39 -11.17 -10.12
CA THR A 267 8.87 -12.29 -9.30
C THR A 267 8.22 -12.32 -7.92
N ARG A 268 8.10 -13.50 -7.35
CA ARG A 268 7.69 -13.70 -5.95
C ARG A 268 8.78 -13.32 -4.94
N GLU A 269 10.01 -13.13 -5.41
CA GLU A 269 11.21 -12.91 -4.57
C GLU A 269 11.46 -11.43 -4.26
N SER A 270 10.47 -10.56 -4.48
CA SER A 270 10.62 -9.14 -4.21
C SER A 270 10.32 -8.77 -2.76
N MET A 271 10.91 -7.66 -2.30
CA MET A 271 10.63 -7.07 -0.98
C MET A 271 9.14 -6.77 -0.82
N ALA A 272 8.47 -6.23 -1.86
CA ALA A 272 7.04 -5.96 -1.82
C ALA A 272 6.23 -7.23 -1.50
N VAL A 273 6.52 -8.33 -2.20
CA VAL A 273 5.85 -9.61 -1.97
C VAL A 273 6.17 -10.19 -0.60
N ALA A 274 7.43 -10.12 -0.16
CA ALA A 274 7.84 -10.62 1.16
C ALA A 274 7.19 -9.84 2.31
N TRP A 275 7.08 -8.50 2.21
CA TRP A 275 6.36 -7.69 3.19
C TRP A 275 4.88 -8.08 3.29
N MET A 276 4.21 -8.33 2.16
CA MET A 276 2.81 -8.79 2.15
C MET A 276 2.66 -10.22 2.66
N ASN A 277 3.60 -11.10 2.36
CA ASN A 277 3.50 -12.52 2.70
C ASN A 277 3.92 -12.81 4.14
N SER A 278 5.19 -12.57 4.50
CA SER A 278 5.71 -12.93 5.82
C SER A 278 5.43 -11.87 6.88
N ALA A 279 5.56 -10.59 6.54
CA ALA A 279 5.29 -9.53 7.51
C ALA A 279 3.82 -9.10 7.57
N HIS A 280 2.93 -9.75 6.83
CA HIS A 280 1.48 -9.48 6.82
C HIS A 280 1.11 -8.01 6.58
N ALA A 281 1.90 -7.30 5.73
CA ALA A 281 1.54 -5.96 5.31
C ALA A 281 0.28 -6.00 4.45
N ALA A 282 -0.85 -5.56 5.03
CA ALA A 282 -2.14 -5.51 4.33
C ALA A 282 -2.20 -4.38 3.30
N ALA A 283 -1.34 -3.37 3.44
CA ALA A 283 -1.19 -2.30 2.48
C ALA A 283 0.24 -1.75 2.51
N MET A 284 0.72 -1.37 1.34
CA MET A 284 1.99 -0.65 1.18
C MET A 284 1.92 0.28 -0.03
N MET A 285 2.77 1.30 -0.04
CA MET A 285 3.02 2.17 -1.18
C MET A 285 4.52 2.31 -1.34
N GLY A 286 5.03 2.15 -2.56
CA GLY A 286 6.47 2.18 -2.78
C GLY A 286 6.84 2.53 -4.21
N TYR A 287 8.07 2.94 -4.42
CA TYR A 287 8.61 3.29 -5.74
C TYR A 287 8.91 2.03 -6.58
N VAL A 288 8.58 2.13 -7.86
CA VAL A 288 9.01 1.14 -8.88
C VAL A 288 10.20 1.64 -9.71
N VAL A 289 10.79 2.77 -9.29
CA VAL A 289 11.94 3.44 -9.92
C VAL A 289 12.93 3.90 -8.85
N PRO A 290 14.20 4.19 -9.21
CA PRO A 290 15.10 4.92 -8.35
C PRO A 290 14.52 6.29 -7.98
N THR A 291 14.66 6.69 -6.74
CA THR A 291 14.06 7.93 -6.24
C THR A 291 14.84 8.49 -5.06
N TRP A 292 14.38 9.64 -4.58
CA TRP A 292 14.73 10.23 -3.30
C TRP A 292 13.55 10.08 -2.33
N TYR A 293 13.45 10.92 -1.32
CA TYR A 293 12.31 10.91 -0.41
C TYR A 293 10.98 11.12 -1.15
N GLY A 294 9.99 10.31 -0.85
CA GLY A 294 8.63 10.47 -1.34
C GLY A 294 8.01 11.78 -0.88
N ARG A 295 7.49 12.58 -1.81
CA ARG A 295 6.77 13.80 -1.45
C ARG A 295 5.61 13.50 -0.52
N ASN A 296 5.55 14.19 0.61
CA ASN A 296 4.51 14.00 1.64
C ASN A 296 4.37 12.55 2.13
N GLY A 297 5.44 11.74 2.03
CA GLY A 297 5.38 10.32 2.39
C GLY A 297 4.28 9.57 1.63
N TRP A 298 4.17 9.79 0.32
CA TRP A 298 3.12 9.20 -0.53
C TRP A 298 1.68 9.61 -0.13
N GLY A 299 1.50 10.69 0.61
CA GLY A 299 0.25 11.03 1.25
C GLY A 299 0.01 10.29 2.57
N GLY A 300 0.72 9.19 2.83
CA GLY A 300 0.62 8.45 4.09
C GLY A 300 0.98 9.32 5.30
N LEU A 301 2.03 10.11 5.22
CA LEU A 301 2.40 11.04 6.30
C LEU A 301 1.46 12.24 6.35
N LYS A 302 1.27 12.95 5.22
CA LYS A 302 0.52 14.20 5.18
C LYS A 302 -0.98 14.05 5.37
N TYR A 303 -1.60 13.06 4.70
CA TYR A 303 -3.06 12.95 4.67
C TYR A 303 -3.61 11.84 5.57
N TRP A 304 -2.85 10.76 5.79
CA TRP A 304 -3.34 9.64 6.57
C TRP A 304 -2.97 9.75 8.06
N LEU A 305 -1.67 9.89 8.36
CA LEU A 305 -1.21 9.93 9.77
C LEU A 305 -1.52 11.26 10.46
N THR A 306 -1.44 12.40 9.76
CA THR A 306 -1.70 13.73 10.37
C THR A 306 -3.18 14.04 10.55
N THR A 307 -4.07 13.30 9.87
CA THR A 307 -5.53 13.45 9.97
C THR A 307 -6.21 12.09 10.21
N PRO A 308 -5.96 11.47 11.38
CA PRO A 308 -6.41 10.10 11.63
C PRO A 308 -7.92 9.94 11.46
N GLY A 309 -8.34 8.87 10.77
CA GLY A 309 -9.74 8.55 10.55
C GLY A 309 -10.45 9.39 9.49
N ARG A 310 -9.78 10.39 8.88
CA ARG A 310 -10.38 11.24 7.85
C ARG A 310 -10.34 10.62 6.45
N TYR A 311 -9.24 9.99 6.12
CA TYR A 311 -8.99 9.37 4.82
C TYR A 311 -8.56 7.92 4.98
N THR A 312 -8.96 7.08 4.03
CA THR A 312 -8.33 5.77 3.85
C THR A 312 -6.91 5.95 3.30
N LEU A 313 -6.09 4.91 3.36
CA LEU A 313 -4.73 4.96 2.80
C LEU A 313 -4.75 5.19 1.28
N ALA A 314 -5.71 4.59 0.57
CA ALA A 314 -5.90 4.79 -0.87
C ALA A 314 -6.29 6.23 -1.20
N GLU A 315 -7.20 6.85 -0.43
CA GLU A 315 -7.56 8.27 -0.59
C GLU A 315 -6.38 9.19 -0.29
N ALA A 316 -5.59 8.90 0.73
CA ALA A 316 -4.39 9.67 1.03
C ALA A 316 -3.36 9.61 -0.11
N PHE A 317 -3.17 8.45 -0.71
CA PHE A 317 -2.33 8.28 -1.89
C PHE A 317 -2.87 9.04 -3.10
N TYR A 318 -4.16 8.94 -3.37
CA TYR A 318 -4.83 9.67 -4.44
C TYR A 318 -4.66 11.19 -4.27
N LEU A 319 -4.91 11.76 -3.09
CA LEU A 319 -4.73 13.17 -2.80
C LEU A 319 -3.28 13.62 -3.04
N ASN A 320 -2.31 12.80 -2.65
CA ASN A 320 -0.90 13.10 -2.92
C ASN A 320 -0.57 13.10 -4.41
N ARG A 321 -1.17 12.20 -5.18
CA ARG A 321 -1.00 12.16 -6.63
C ARG A 321 -1.62 13.40 -7.30
N GLN A 322 -2.83 13.77 -6.92
CA GLN A 322 -3.48 14.99 -7.42
C GLN A 322 -2.63 16.23 -7.13
N ASP A 323 -2.13 16.38 -5.91
CA ASP A 323 -1.22 17.47 -5.53
C ASP A 323 0.08 17.46 -6.40
N MET A 324 0.65 16.30 -6.65
CA MET A 324 1.84 16.16 -7.52
C MET A 324 1.53 16.53 -8.98
N LEU A 325 0.42 16.05 -9.53
CA LEU A 325 0.01 16.33 -10.90
C LEU A 325 -0.29 17.81 -11.09
N HIS A 326 -0.97 18.45 -10.15
CA HIS A 326 -1.20 19.88 -10.14
C HIS A 326 0.13 20.68 -10.19
N TRP A 327 1.12 20.28 -9.41
CA TRP A 327 2.42 20.95 -9.44
C TRP A 327 3.18 20.73 -10.75
N LEU A 328 3.03 19.59 -11.40
CA LEU A 328 3.62 19.33 -12.71
C LEU A 328 2.97 20.22 -13.77
N ASP A 329 1.65 20.32 -13.80
CA ASP A 329 0.92 21.19 -14.73
C ASP A 329 1.24 22.67 -14.50
N TYR A 330 1.33 23.11 -13.26
CA TYR A 330 1.63 24.51 -12.93
C TYR A 330 3.05 24.94 -13.31
N ARG A 331 4.00 24.03 -13.33
CA ARG A 331 5.42 24.32 -13.65
C ARG A 331 5.82 24.00 -15.10
N GLY A 332 4.98 23.27 -15.83
CA GLY A 332 5.20 22.82 -17.21
C GLY A 332 5.19 23.86 -18.21
#